data_c855e85ae2757c245eaaed8e96f63901
#
_entry.id   c855e85ae2757c245eaaed8e96f63901
#
_cell.length_a   1.000
_cell.length_b   1.000
_cell.length_c   1.000
_cell.angle_alpha   90.00
_cell.angle_beta   90.00
_cell.angle_gamma   90.00
#
_symmetry.space_group_name_H-M   'P 1'
#
loop_
_entity.id
_entity.type
_entity.pdbx_description
1 polymer ?
#
loop_
_entity_poly.entity_id
_entity_poly.type
_entity_poly.pdbx_seq_one_letter_code
_entity_poly.pdbx_strand_id
1 'polypeptide(L)'
;MNGFGELRNLPQGLHIALAVLLAVQVTLIIAALIVLARTPKEKTRHLPKPIWVLVILLANGIGPIIFFAVGREWGREGRRHSDRPGAHLLDRYDAAAAADADAPTIIFDGVRKSYGDHVVLDDVTLEVPHGSVFGFLGPNGAGKTTALRIAMGFSRADAGVVKLSGHVGYLPDVPAFDPWATPAEYLRLCGRLEGLRGEELDARVAEALAVSRLESVERPISGLSRGMRQRLGIAQALIATPGIVILDEPTSALDPIARREVLDVIASLRGRATVFFSTHAMADVEAVCDRAAFLGRGRILATGTVAELVERFGDAGRVTATFRAPERDSGRTANIAAEVTRALADAGCRDIALAPGGSLDDAFATALKETR
;
A
#
# COMPACT_ATOMS: atom_id res chain seq x y z
N MET A 1 -54.12 -11.53 36.31
CA MET A 1 -54.26 -11.88 34.88
C MET A 1 -55.28 -10.91 34.24
N ASN A 2 -54.94 -9.65 34.00
CA ASN A 2 -55.84 -8.65 33.42
C ASN A 2 -55.14 -7.75 32.38
N GLY A 3 -54.34 -8.34 31.49
CA GLY A 3 -53.61 -7.56 30.49
C GLY A 3 -54.32 -7.35 29.14
N PHE A 4 -55.42 -8.04 28.86
CA PHE A 4 -56.14 -7.94 27.58
C PHE A 4 -57.26 -6.91 27.55
N GLY A 5 -57.67 -6.37 28.73
CA GLY A 5 -58.75 -5.38 28.85
C GLY A 5 -58.34 -3.95 28.46
N GLU A 6 -57.08 -3.59 28.60
CA GLU A 6 -56.61 -2.22 28.34
C GLU A 6 -56.38 -1.94 26.84
N LEU A 7 -56.13 -2.98 26.03
CA LEU A 7 -55.99 -2.84 24.59
C LEU A 7 -57.25 -2.37 23.86
N ARG A 8 -58.45 -2.54 24.50
CA ARG A 8 -59.74 -2.21 23.89
C ARG A 8 -60.09 -0.72 23.97
N ASN A 9 -59.37 0.04 24.81
CA ASN A 9 -59.61 1.47 25.06
C ASN A 9 -58.60 2.41 24.38
N LEU A 10 -57.77 1.90 23.51
CA LEU A 10 -56.78 2.70 22.79
C LEU A 10 -57.44 3.49 21.63
N PRO A 11 -56.95 4.70 21.28
CA PRO A 11 -57.44 5.44 20.14
C PRO A 11 -57.35 4.63 18.84
N GLN A 12 -58.31 4.78 17.93
CA GLN A 12 -58.37 4.03 16.67
C GLN A 12 -57.06 4.13 15.88
N GLY A 13 -56.40 5.30 15.89
CA GLY A 13 -55.09 5.49 15.24
C GLY A 13 -53.99 4.57 15.78
N LEU A 14 -54.00 4.29 17.09
CA LEU A 14 -53.01 3.43 17.73
C LEU A 14 -53.24 1.95 17.40
N HIS A 15 -54.51 1.51 17.27
CA HIS A 15 -54.84 0.17 16.80
C HIS A 15 -54.36 -0.06 15.38
N ILE A 16 -54.52 0.91 14.46
CA ILE A 16 -54.04 0.84 13.09
C ILE A 16 -52.51 0.76 13.08
N ALA A 17 -51.83 1.62 13.85
CA ALA A 17 -50.36 1.61 13.95
C ALA A 17 -49.82 0.27 14.46
N LEU A 18 -50.43 -0.31 15.52
CA LEU A 18 -50.07 -1.62 16.05
C LEU A 18 -50.32 -2.75 15.05
N ALA A 19 -51.43 -2.71 14.32
CA ALA A 19 -51.75 -3.69 13.30
C ALA A 19 -50.75 -3.65 12.12
N VAL A 20 -50.37 -2.43 11.68
CA VAL A 20 -49.34 -2.24 10.63
C VAL A 20 -47.97 -2.73 11.11
N LEU A 21 -47.59 -2.40 12.35
CA LEU A 21 -46.33 -2.85 12.94
C LEU A 21 -46.24 -4.39 12.99
N LEU A 22 -47.34 -5.03 13.44
CA LEU A 22 -47.44 -6.49 13.52
C LEU A 22 -47.37 -7.12 12.12
N ALA A 23 -48.08 -6.55 11.14
CA ALA A 23 -48.03 -7.02 9.75
C ALA A 23 -46.61 -6.96 9.14
N VAL A 24 -45.92 -5.83 9.38
CA VAL A 24 -44.49 -5.67 8.94
C VAL A 24 -43.61 -6.70 9.63
N GLN A 25 -43.76 -6.90 10.93
CA GLN A 25 -42.97 -7.88 11.69
C GLN A 25 -43.21 -9.31 11.21
N VAL A 26 -44.44 -9.73 10.98
CA VAL A 26 -44.78 -11.06 10.46
C VAL A 26 -44.18 -11.24 9.05
N THR A 27 -44.30 -10.21 8.22
CA THR A 27 -43.72 -10.25 6.85
C THR A 27 -42.19 -10.43 6.88
N LEU A 28 -41.47 -9.72 7.75
CA LEU A 28 -40.04 -9.85 7.92
C LEU A 28 -39.64 -11.25 8.43
N ILE A 29 -40.39 -11.82 9.38
CA ILE A 29 -40.13 -13.18 9.86
C ILE A 29 -40.33 -14.19 8.76
N ILE A 30 -41.42 -14.12 8.00
CA ILE A 30 -41.67 -15.04 6.85
C ILE A 30 -40.58 -14.89 5.80
N ALA A 31 -40.21 -13.68 5.45
CA ALA A 31 -39.13 -13.42 4.47
C ALA A 31 -37.81 -14.04 4.94
N ALA A 32 -37.42 -13.82 6.21
CA ALA A 32 -36.19 -14.37 6.78
C ALA A 32 -36.20 -15.90 6.82
N LEU A 33 -37.32 -16.54 7.15
CA LEU A 33 -37.45 -18.00 7.15
C LEU A 33 -37.38 -18.58 5.72
N ILE A 34 -38.02 -17.95 4.74
CA ILE A 34 -37.93 -18.36 3.33
C ILE A 34 -36.49 -18.28 2.84
N VAL A 35 -35.81 -17.18 3.14
CA VAL A 35 -34.41 -16.98 2.76
C VAL A 35 -33.50 -18.00 3.45
N LEU A 36 -33.69 -18.26 4.75
CA LEU A 36 -32.93 -19.27 5.49
C LEU A 36 -33.16 -20.69 4.93
N ALA A 37 -34.40 -21.03 4.56
CA ALA A 37 -34.73 -22.33 3.96
C ALA A 37 -33.99 -22.53 2.61
N ARG A 38 -33.94 -21.48 1.78
CA ARG A 38 -33.30 -21.49 0.45
C ARG A 38 -31.78 -21.32 0.50
N THR A 39 -31.20 -20.93 1.62
CA THR A 39 -29.75 -20.77 1.77
C THR A 39 -29.11 -22.14 2.00
N PRO A 40 -28.05 -22.54 1.24
CA PRO A 40 -27.30 -23.77 1.50
C PRO A 40 -26.70 -23.78 2.91
N LYS A 41 -26.49 -24.97 3.52
CA LYS A 41 -25.94 -25.09 4.88
C LYS A 41 -24.56 -24.44 5.04
N GLU A 42 -23.78 -24.43 3.97
CA GLU A 42 -22.43 -23.88 3.89
C GLU A 42 -22.41 -22.33 3.86
N LYS A 43 -23.53 -21.70 3.50
CA LYS A 43 -23.66 -20.22 3.42
C LYS A 43 -24.34 -19.60 4.64
N THR A 44 -24.56 -20.35 5.72
CA THR A 44 -25.04 -19.82 6.99
C THR A 44 -23.87 -19.54 7.92
N ARG A 45 -23.67 -18.26 8.27
CA ARG A 45 -22.55 -17.79 9.12
C ARG A 45 -22.80 -18.08 10.59
N HIS A 46 -21.74 -18.47 11.31
CA HIS A 46 -21.61 -18.56 12.76
C HIS A 46 -22.51 -19.57 13.49
N LEU A 47 -23.72 -19.88 12.99
CA LEU A 47 -24.66 -20.74 13.71
C LEU A 47 -25.35 -21.70 12.72
N PRO A 48 -25.62 -22.97 13.12
CA PRO A 48 -26.38 -23.89 12.30
C PRO A 48 -27.83 -23.42 12.10
N LYS A 49 -28.46 -23.81 10.97
CA LYS A 49 -29.82 -23.40 10.59
C LYS A 49 -30.87 -23.48 11.70
N PRO A 50 -30.92 -24.56 12.54
CA PRO A 50 -31.92 -24.63 13.61
C PRO A 50 -31.82 -23.50 14.63
N ILE A 51 -30.59 -23.05 14.93
CA ILE A 51 -30.35 -21.94 15.84
C ILE A 51 -30.80 -20.62 15.22
N TRP A 52 -30.59 -20.44 13.91
CA TRP A 52 -31.09 -19.26 13.20
C TRP A 52 -32.61 -19.18 13.16
N VAL A 53 -33.32 -20.32 13.03
CA VAL A 53 -34.77 -20.37 13.17
C VAL A 53 -35.21 -19.87 14.55
N LEU A 54 -34.53 -20.32 15.62
CA LEU A 54 -34.79 -19.89 16.98
C LEU A 54 -34.56 -18.39 17.16
N VAL A 55 -33.47 -17.86 16.65
CA VAL A 55 -33.15 -16.42 16.72
C VAL A 55 -34.19 -15.58 15.97
N ILE A 56 -34.61 -15.99 14.77
CA ILE A 56 -35.63 -15.29 13.98
C ILE A 56 -36.98 -15.27 14.70
N LEU A 57 -37.36 -16.34 15.38
CA LEU A 57 -38.65 -16.48 16.05
C LEU A 57 -38.67 -15.80 17.43
N LEU A 58 -37.59 -15.92 18.24
CA LEU A 58 -37.56 -15.47 19.62
C LEU A 58 -37.11 -14.01 19.79
N ALA A 59 -36.32 -13.46 18.88
CA ALA A 59 -35.82 -12.09 19.02
C ALA A 59 -36.79 -11.01 18.51
N ASN A 60 -38.07 -11.27 18.55
CA ASN A 60 -39.23 -10.36 18.47
C ASN A 60 -39.03 -9.15 17.52
N GLY A 61 -38.83 -9.39 16.25
CA GLY A 61 -38.64 -8.36 15.19
C GLY A 61 -37.21 -7.97 14.90
N ILE A 62 -36.29 -8.09 15.87
CA ILE A 62 -34.85 -7.84 15.67
C ILE A 62 -34.15 -9.06 15.03
N GLY A 63 -34.66 -10.27 15.32
CA GLY A 63 -34.09 -11.53 14.80
C GLY A 63 -33.96 -11.61 13.30
N PRO A 64 -34.97 -11.28 12.49
CA PRO A 64 -34.86 -11.20 11.04
C PRO A 64 -33.80 -10.19 10.59
N ILE A 65 -33.71 -9.03 11.23
CA ILE A 65 -32.72 -7.99 10.91
C ILE A 65 -31.30 -8.50 11.16
N ILE A 66 -31.07 -9.14 12.32
CA ILE A 66 -29.77 -9.76 12.65
C ILE A 66 -29.43 -10.85 11.63
N PHE A 67 -30.39 -11.69 11.23
CA PHE A 67 -30.16 -12.72 10.22
C PHE A 67 -29.75 -12.13 8.85
N PHE A 68 -30.44 -11.08 8.40
CA PHE A 68 -30.07 -10.40 7.14
C PHE A 68 -28.73 -9.66 7.22
N ALA A 69 -28.38 -9.12 8.38
CA ALA A 69 -27.12 -8.37 8.57
C ALA A 69 -25.89 -9.27 8.76
N VAL A 70 -26.05 -10.38 9.50
CA VAL A 70 -24.91 -11.20 9.97
C VAL A 70 -25.02 -12.66 9.56
N GLY A 71 -26.23 -13.19 9.41
CA GLY A 71 -26.51 -14.63 9.27
C GLY A 71 -26.34 -15.18 7.86
N ARG A 72 -26.27 -14.33 6.83
CA ARG A 72 -26.18 -14.74 5.43
C ARG A 72 -25.01 -14.07 4.71
N GLU A 73 -24.25 -14.83 3.96
CA GLU A 73 -23.29 -14.29 2.98
C GLU A 73 -24.03 -13.78 1.73
N TRP A 74 -23.99 -12.48 1.51
CA TRP A 74 -24.51 -11.85 0.30
C TRP A 74 -23.43 -11.93 -0.79
N GLY A 75 -23.44 -13.01 -1.59
CA GLY A 75 -22.55 -13.14 -2.74
C GLY A 75 -23.21 -12.55 -4.00
N ARG A 76 -22.60 -11.54 -4.62
CA ARG A 76 -22.74 -11.36 -6.05
C ARG A 76 -22.01 -12.52 -6.72
N GLU A 77 -22.66 -13.25 -7.62
CA GLU A 77 -22.00 -14.18 -8.52
C GLU A 77 -21.02 -13.39 -9.40
N GLY A 78 -19.79 -13.24 -8.92
CA GLY A 78 -18.66 -12.75 -9.69
C GLY A 78 -18.12 -13.90 -10.54
N ARG A 79 -17.86 -13.62 -11.81
CA ARG A 79 -17.29 -14.50 -12.83
C ARG A 79 -16.25 -15.45 -12.24
N ARG A 80 -16.39 -16.72 -12.55
CA ARG A 80 -15.38 -17.75 -12.27
C ARG A 80 -14.08 -17.36 -12.93
N HIS A 81 -13.10 -16.95 -12.15
CA HIS A 81 -11.70 -16.94 -12.57
C HIS A 81 -11.18 -18.37 -12.36
N SER A 82 -10.45 -18.87 -13.35
CA SER A 82 -9.86 -20.19 -13.36
C SER A 82 -8.96 -20.37 -12.12
N ASP A 83 -9.47 -21.14 -11.15
CA ASP A 83 -8.76 -21.48 -9.94
C ASP A 83 -7.53 -22.33 -10.25
N ARG A 84 -6.36 -21.79 -10.01
CA ARG A 84 -5.20 -22.56 -9.61
C ARG A 84 -5.08 -22.40 -8.09
N PRO A 85 -5.41 -23.44 -7.30
CA PRO A 85 -5.20 -23.40 -5.86
C PRO A 85 -3.71 -23.19 -5.58
N GLY A 86 -3.36 -22.17 -4.83
CA GLY A 86 -1.98 -21.87 -4.44
C GLY A 86 -1.21 -20.85 -5.29
N ALA A 87 -1.87 -20.12 -6.21
CA ALA A 87 -1.22 -19.00 -6.90
C ALA A 87 -0.82 -17.92 -5.89
N HIS A 88 0.48 -17.64 -5.80
CA HIS A 88 1.04 -16.60 -4.94
C HIS A 88 0.53 -15.21 -5.39
N LEU A 89 0.41 -14.24 -4.46
CA LEU A 89 -0.02 -12.86 -4.76
C LEU A 89 0.78 -12.27 -5.93
N LEU A 90 2.09 -12.49 -5.94
CA LEU A 90 2.98 -12.00 -6.99
C LEU A 90 2.74 -12.65 -8.36
N ASP A 91 2.31 -13.92 -8.41
CA ASP A 91 1.99 -14.61 -9.68
C ASP A 91 0.72 -14.05 -10.32
N ARG A 92 -0.17 -13.45 -9.53
CA ARG A 92 -1.38 -12.80 -10.03
C ARG A 92 -1.08 -11.49 -10.75
N TYR A 93 0.00 -10.79 -10.36
CA TYR A 93 0.48 -9.62 -11.09
C TYR A 93 1.00 -10.00 -12.47
N ASP A 94 1.65 -11.17 -12.63
CA ASP A 94 2.15 -11.64 -13.92
C ASP A 94 1.03 -11.86 -14.95
N ALA A 95 -0.18 -12.22 -14.49
CA ALA A 95 -1.36 -12.36 -15.34
C ALA A 95 -2.01 -11.02 -15.74
N ALA A 96 -1.80 -9.97 -14.95
CA ALA A 96 -2.35 -8.63 -15.19
C ALA A 96 -1.42 -7.72 -16.02
N ALA A 97 -0.14 -8.01 -16.04
CA ALA A 97 0.92 -7.18 -16.66
C ALA A 97 0.94 -7.21 -18.21
N ALA A 98 0.05 -7.98 -18.86
CA ALA A 98 0.06 -8.17 -20.31
C ALA A 98 -0.59 -7.01 -21.12
N ALA A 99 -0.99 -5.90 -20.48
CA ALA A 99 -1.62 -4.77 -21.16
C ALA A 99 -0.65 -3.58 -21.24
N ASP A 100 -0.23 -3.26 -22.46
CA ASP A 100 0.42 -2.02 -22.91
C ASP A 100 1.66 -1.57 -22.09
N ALA A 101 2.75 -2.29 -22.26
CA ALA A 101 4.01 -2.08 -21.51
C ALA A 101 4.71 -0.72 -21.78
N ASP A 102 4.33 0.02 -22.81
CA ASP A 102 5.03 1.25 -23.24
C ASP A 102 4.36 2.56 -22.76
N ALA A 103 3.12 2.52 -22.28
CA ALA A 103 2.42 3.73 -21.84
C ALA A 103 2.77 4.09 -20.38
N PRO A 104 3.00 5.40 -20.05
CA PRO A 104 3.22 5.81 -18.68
C PRO A 104 1.95 5.59 -17.84
N THR A 105 2.15 5.02 -16.65
CA THR A 105 1.04 4.66 -15.74
C THR A 105 0.66 5.80 -14.81
N ILE A 106 1.62 6.68 -14.48
CA ILE A 106 1.42 7.88 -13.66
C ILE A 106 1.97 9.08 -14.43
N ILE A 107 1.15 10.10 -14.63
CA ILE A 107 1.53 11.33 -15.32
C ILE A 107 1.19 12.52 -14.43
N PHE A 108 2.19 13.33 -14.11
CA PHE A 108 2.04 14.68 -13.59
C PHE A 108 2.25 15.65 -14.76
N ASP A 109 1.31 16.55 -15.00
CA ASP A 109 1.35 17.49 -16.11
C ASP A 109 1.15 18.91 -15.58
N GLY A 110 2.24 19.67 -15.44
CA GLY A 110 2.24 21.07 -15.01
C GLY A 110 1.65 21.31 -13.62
N VAL A 111 1.82 20.37 -12.68
CA VAL A 111 1.15 20.41 -11.37
C VAL A 111 1.71 21.53 -10.51
N ARG A 112 0.81 22.42 -10.05
CA ARG A 112 1.09 23.52 -9.11
C ARG A 112 0.24 23.39 -7.85
N LYS A 113 0.86 23.71 -6.70
CA LYS A 113 0.18 23.76 -5.41
C LYS A 113 0.80 24.79 -4.48
N SER A 114 -0.06 25.62 -3.90
CA SER A 114 0.31 26.61 -2.88
C SER A 114 -0.57 26.46 -1.65
N TYR A 115 -0.05 26.85 -0.49
CA TYR A 115 -0.79 27.01 0.75
C TYR A 115 -0.54 28.44 1.28
N GLY A 116 -1.55 29.30 1.14
CA GLY A 116 -1.36 30.73 1.30
C GLY A 116 -0.32 31.26 0.32
N ASP A 117 0.64 32.01 0.80
CA ASP A 117 1.74 32.55 -0.02
C ASP A 117 2.88 31.58 -0.27
N HIS A 118 2.82 30.38 0.31
CA HIS A 118 3.88 29.39 0.18
C HIS A 118 3.62 28.44 -0.99
N VAL A 119 4.44 28.51 -2.05
CA VAL A 119 4.42 27.61 -3.18
C VAL A 119 5.11 26.31 -2.78
N VAL A 120 4.38 25.18 -2.82
CA VAL A 120 4.89 23.85 -2.45
C VAL A 120 5.24 23.02 -3.69
N LEU A 121 4.44 23.13 -4.77
CA LEU A 121 4.74 22.52 -6.07
C LEU A 121 4.63 23.61 -7.13
N ASP A 122 5.62 23.68 -8.02
CA ASP A 122 5.72 24.68 -9.05
C ASP A 122 6.09 24.03 -10.39
N ASP A 123 5.09 23.75 -11.21
CA ASP A 123 5.22 23.20 -12.56
C ASP A 123 5.84 21.79 -12.57
N VAL A 124 5.33 20.90 -11.71
CA VAL A 124 5.79 19.52 -11.64
C VAL A 124 5.26 18.73 -12.81
N THR A 125 6.16 18.32 -13.72
CA THR A 125 5.88 17.47 -14.89
C THR A 125 6.76 16.23 -14.80
N LEU A 126 6.12 15.05 -14.80
CA LEU A 126 6.79 13.76 -14.59
C LEU A 126 5.95 12.63 -15.17
N GLU A 127 6.61 11.66 -15.80
CA GLU A 127 6.01 10.41 -16.28
C GLU A 127 6.67 9.22 -15.60
N VAL A 128 5.85 8.29 -15.10
CA VAL A 128 6.31 7.03 -14.50
C VAL A 128 5.95 5.89 -15.43
N PRO A 129 6.94 5.18 -15.98
CA PRO A 129 6.71 4.06 -16.90
C PRO A 129 6.00 2.89 -16.22
N HIS A 130 5.24 2.15 -17.00
CA HIS A 130 4.55 0.94 -16.54
C HIS A 130 5.54 -0.10 -16.00
N GLY A 131 5.17 -0.78 -14.91
CA GLY A 131 5.94 -1.87 -14.32
C GLY A 131 7.28 -1.47 -13.69
N SER A 132 7.64 -0.17 -13.68
CA SER A 132 8.89 0.31 -13.09
C SER A 132 8.78 0.50 -11.57
N VAL A 133 9.90 0.33 -10.88
CA VAL A 133 10.09 0.83 -9.51
C VAL A 133 10.70 2.22 -9.62
N PHE A 134 9.91 3.24 -9.30
CA PHE A 134 10.26 4.65 -9.48
C PHE A 134 10.42 5.38 -8.15
N GLY A 135 11.60 5.95 -7.91
CA GLY A 135 11.92 6.74 -6.72
C GLY A 135 11.58 8.22 -6.90
N PHE A 136 10.79 8.78 -6.00
CA PHE A 136 10.51 10.22 -5.94
C PHE A 136 11.29 10.86 -4.79
N LEU A 137 12.44 11.41 -5.14
CA LEU A 137 13.52 11.75 -4.22
C LEU A 137 13.54 13.23 -3.93
N GLY A 138 13.74 13.61 -2.67
CA GLY A 138 13.88 15.01 -2.29
C GLY A 138 14.00 15.22 -0.79
N PRO A 139 14.52 16.36 -0.34
CA PRO A 139 14.62 16.69 1.08
C PRO A 139 13.23 16.80 1.73
N ASN A 140 13.20 16.79 3.05
CA ASN A 140 11.98 17.07 3.79
C ASN A 140 11.47 18.49 3.45
N GLY A 141 10.14 18.61 3.23
CA GLY A 141 9.53 19.86 2.79
C GLY A 141 9.63 20.16 1.29
N ALA A 142 10.24 19.30 0.47
CA ALA A 142 10.33 19.52 -0.98
C ALA A 142 8.98 19.43 -1.71
N GLY A 143 7.92 18.89 -1.07
CA GLY A 143 6.59 18.76 -1.67
C GLY A 143 6.21 17.32 -2.01
N LYS A 144 7.03 16.30 -1.70
CA LYS A 144 6.79 14.89 -2.04
C LYS A 144 5.40 14.40 -1.60
N THR A 145 5.10 14.47 -0.30
CA THR A 145 3.79 14.06 0.25
C THR A 145 2.64 14.85 -0.37
N THR A 146 2.83 16.14 -0.66
CA THR A 146 1.80 16.96 -1.34
C THR A 146 1.53 16.45 -2.75
N ALA A 147 2.57 16.10 -3.52
CA ALA A 147 2.42 15.52 -4.85
C ALA A 147 1.68 14.18 -4.80
N LEU A 148 2.05 13.29 -3.85
CA LEU A 148 1.36 12.01 -3.65
C LEU A 148 -0.11 12.21 -3.24
N ARG A 149 -0.40 13.16 -2.34
CA ARG A 149 -1.79 13.47 -1.93
C ARG A 149 -2.62 14.01 -3.08
N ILE A 150 -2.04 14.77 -4.01
CA ILE A 150 -2.72 15.22 -5.23
C ILE A 150 -2.96 14.03 -6.15
N ALA A 151 -1.98 13.16 -6.35
CA ALA A 151 -2.13 11.95 -7.15
C ALA A 151 -3.26 11.05 -6.64
N MET A 152 -3.37 10.90 -5.31
CA MET A 152 -4.43 10.13 -4.65
C MET A 152 -5.80 10.85 -4.58
N GLY A 153 -5.88 12.10 -5.06
CA GLY A 153 -7.12 12.89 -4.99
C GLY A 153 -7.45 13.42 -3.58
N PHE A 154 -6.55 13.27 -2.59
CA PHE A 154 -6.74 13.79 -1.23
C PHE A 154 -6.50 15.31 -1.14
N SER A 155 -5.86 15.88 -2.15
CA SER A 155 -5.66 17.32 -2.28
C SER A 155 -5.86 17.73 -3.75
N ARG A 156 -6.43 18.90 -3.97
CA ARG A 156 -6.60 19.46 -5.32
C ARG A 156 -5.37 20.27 -5.70
N ALA A 157 -4.86 20.08 -6.92
CA ALA A 157 -3.88 20.96 -7.51
C ALA A 157 -4.51 22.35 -7.81
N ASP A 158 -3.71 23.41 -7.75
CA ASP A 158 -4.15 24.75 -8.12
C ASP A 158 -4.08 24.95 -9.65
N ALA A 159 -3.13 24.24 -10.30
CA ALA A 159 -3.04 24.13 -11.76
C ALA A 159 -2.42 22.78 -12.14
N GLY A 160 -2.58 22.39 -13.41
CA GLY A 160 -2.11 21.11 -13.91
C GLY A 160 -3.01 19.94 -13.52
N VAL A 161 -2.60 18.73 -13.88
CA VAL A 161 -3.38 17.52 -13.65
C VAL A 161 -2.46 16.33 -13.35
N VAL A 162 -2.95 15.37 -12.52
CA VAL A 162 -2.35 14.06 -12.36
C VAL A 162 -3.28 13.02 -12.96
N LYS A 163 -2.72 12.11 -13.77
CA LYS A 163 -3.44 10.98 -14.35
C LYS A 163 -2.83 9.68 -13.82
N LEU A 164 -3.70 8.76 -13.40
CA LEU A 164 -3.34 7.41 -12.96
C LEU A 164 -4.09 6.40 -13.84
N SER A 165 -3.36 5.49 -14.46
CA SER A 165 -3.94 4.50 -15.39
C SER A 165 -4.05 3.15 -14.72
N GLY A 166 -5.05 2.97 -13.84
CA GLY A 166 -5.30 1.69 -13.15
C GLY A 166 -5.73 1.83 -11.71
N HIS A 167 -5.93 0.67 -11.06
CA HIS A 167 -6.25 0.58 -9.64
C HIS A 167 -5.00 0.87 -8.79
N VAL A 168 -5.16 1.63 -7.72
CA VAL A 168 -4.05 2.13 -6.90
C VAL A 168 -4.11 1.57 -5.49
N GLY A 169 -3.03 0.96 -5.03
CA GLY A 169 -2.76 0.70 -3.63
C GLY A 169 -1.92 1.82 -3.03
N TYR A 170 -2.26 2.28 -1.83
CA TYR A 170 -1.60 3.42 -1.20
C TYR A 170 -1.14 3.12 0.23
N LEU A 171 0.09 3.49 0.53
CA LEU A 171 0.65 3.53 1.88
C LEU A 171 1.00 4.98 2.23
N PRO A 172 0.33 5.61 3.21
CA PRO A 172 0.73 6.92 3.74
C PRO A 172 1.98 6.82 4.61
N ASP A 173 2.71 7.93 4.79
CA ASP A 173 3.87 8.03 5.69
C ASP A 173 3.55 7.54 7.12
N VAL A 174 2.38 7.89 7.63
CA VAL A 174 1.88 7.42 8.93
C VAL A 174 0.59 6.61 8.69
N PRO A 175 0.68 5.29 8.55
CA PRO A 175 -0.50 4.46 8.37
C PRO A 175 -1.32 4.38 9.67
N ALA A 176 -2.63 4.54 9.54
CA ALA A 176 -3.57 4.38 10.64
C ALA A 176 -4.19 2.97 10.62
N PHE A 177 -4.08 2.27 11.74
CA PHE A 177 -4.62 0.92 11.91
C PHE A 177 -5.58 0.86 13.08
N ASP A 178 -6.51 -0.10 13.05
CA ASP A 178 -7.23 -0.50 14.26
C ASP A 178 -6.23 -1.17 15.23
N PRO A 179 -5.95 -0.57 16.40
CA PRO A 179 -4.95 -1.08 17.32
C PRO A 179 -5.30 -2.43 17.94
N TRP A 180 -6.58 -2.80 17.94
CA TRP A 180 -7.11 -4.02 18.58
C TRP A 180 -7.16 -5.21 17.63
N ALA A 181 -7.21 -4.96 16.31
CA ALA A 181 -7.24 -6.01 15.31
C ALA A 181 -5.87 -6.71 15.20
N THR A 182 -5.88 -7.99 14.86
CA THR A 182 -4.69 -8.70 14.37
C THR A 182 -4.41 -8.30 12.90
N PRO A 183 -3.17 -8.49 12.40
CA PRO A 183 -2.87 -8.25 10.98
C PRO A 183 -3.83 -8.95 10.01
N ALA A 184 -4.17 -10.19 10.29
CA ALA A 184 -5.10 -10.96 9.47
C ALA A 184 -6.53 -10.40 9.46
N GLU A 185 -7.05 -9.98 10.62
CA GLU A 185 -8.38 -9.36 10.73
C GLU A 185 -8.42 -8.02 10.00
N TYR A 186 -7.39 -7.21 10.16
CA TYR A 186 -7.26 -5.93 9.48
C TYR A 186 -7.21 -6.10 7.96
N LEU A 187 -6.38 -7.01 7.44
CA LEU A 187 -6.31 -7.29 6.00
C LEU A 187 -7.62 -7.87 5.46
N ARG A 188 -8.34 -8.69 6.25
CA ARG A 188 -9.70 -9.13 5.87
C ARG A 188 -10.66 -7.97 5.73
N LEU A 189 -10.59 -6.99 6.62
CA LEU A 189 -11.41 -5.78 6.52
C LEU A 189 -11.07 -5.02 5.23
N CYS A 190 -9.79 -4.77 4.97
CA CYS A 190 -9.33 -4.08 3.76
C CYS A 190 -9.76 -4.83 2.49
N GLY A 191 -9.54 -6.14 2.42
CA GLY A 191 -9.96 -6.94 1.26
C GLY A 191 -11.48 -6.93 1.04
N ARG A 192 -12.28 -6.88 2.11
CA ARG A 192 -13.75 -6.72 1.98
C ARG A 192 -14.16 -5.36 1.42
N LEU A 193 -13.47 -4.30 1.80
CA LEU A 193 -13.69 -2.95 1.25
C LEU A 193 -13.37 -2.92 -0.24
N GLU A 194 -12.34 -3.65 -0.67
CA GLU A 194 -11.96 -3.84 -2.08
C GLU A 194 -12.87 -4.83 -2.84
N GLY A 195 -13.92 -5.35 -2.19
CA GLY A 195 -14.90 -6.22 -2.82
C GLY A 195 -14.57 -7.72 -2.76
N LEU A 196 -13.42 -8.13 -2.20
CA LEU A 196 -13.06 -9.55 -2.04
C LEU A 196 -13.99 -10.27 -1.06
N ARG A 197 -14.30 -11.56 -1.32
CA ARG A 197 -15.22 -12.38 -0.51
C ARG A 197 -14.82 -13.85 -0.52
N GLY A 198 -15.28 -14.58 0.52
CA GLY A 198 -15.15 -16.04 0.60
C GLY A 198 -13.70 -16.51 0.51
N GLU A 199 -13.47 -17.62 -0.18
CA GLU A 199 -12.15 -18.24 -0.34
C GLU A 199 -11.12 -17.31 -1.00
N GLU A 200 -11.55 -16.47 -1.94
CA GLU A 200 -10.66 -15.49 -2.57
C GLU A 200 -10.10 -14.49 -1.55
N LEU A 201 -10.95 -13.99 -0.65
CA LEU A 201 -10.50 -13.09 0.42
C LEU A 201 -9.49 -13.78 1.34
N ASP A 202 -9.78 -15.03 1.74
CA ASP A 202 -8.89 -15.75 2.66
C ASP A 202 -7.54 -16.06 2.00
N ALA A 203 -7.54 -16.45 0.72
CA ALA A 203 -6.31 -16.64 -0.06
C ALA A 203 -5.50 -15.34 -0.16
N ARG A 204 -6.14 -14.22 -0.48
CA ARG A 204 -5.47 -12.91 -0.58
C ARG A 204 -4.87 -12.44 0.73
N VAL A 205 -5.58 -12.65 1.84
CA VAL A 205 -5.06 -12.31 3.18
C VAL A 205 -3.83 -13.15 3.49
N ALA A 206 -3.86 -14.46 3.24
CA ALA A 206 -2.72 -15.33 3.46
C ALA A 206 -1.50 -14.92 2.59
N GLU A 207 -1.73 -14.63 1.30
CA GLU A 207 -0.70 -14.18 0.37
C GLU A 207 -0.08 -12.82 0.81
N ALA A 208 -0.92 -11.85 1.21
CA ALA A 208 -0.46 -10.54 1.66
C ALA A 208 0.34 -10.62 2.97
N LEU A 209 -0.06 -11.50 3.91
CA LEU A 209 0.68 -11.78 5.13
C LEU A 209 2.05 -12.40 4.82
N ALA A 210 2.12 -13.36 3.88
CA ALA A 210 3.36 -14.01 3.48
C ALA A 210 4.34 -13.02 2.84
N VAL A 211 3.88 -12.21 1.87
CA VAL A 211 4.72 -11.17 1.23
C VAL A 211 5.27 -10.18 2.25
N SER A 212 4.46 -9.82 3.25
CA SER A 212 4.87 -8.90 4.32
C SER A 212 5.60 -9.57 5.49
N ARG A 213 5.80 -10.90 5.46
CA ARG A 213 6.41 -11.71 6.53
C ARG A 213 5.70 -11.52 7.88
N LEU A 214 4.37 -11.56 7.86
CA LEU A 214 3.51 -11.41 9.04
C LEU A 214 2.59 -12.62 9.26
N GLU A 215 2.78 -13.72 8.56
CA GLU A 215 1.94 -14.92 8.60
C GLU A 215 1.83 -15.57 9.98
N SER A 216 2.87 -15.45 10.80
CA SER A 216 2.91 -16.01 12.17
C SER A 216 2.49 -15.01 13.25
N VAL A 217 1.99 -13.83 12.87
CA VAL A 217 1.69 -12.74 13.81
C VAL A 217 0.22 -12.74 14.18
N GLU A 218 -0.10 -13.26 15.36
CA GLU A 218 -1.48 -13.36 15.88
C GLU A 218 -1.82 -12.28 16.94
N ARG A 219 -0.84 -11.49 17.35
CA ARG A 219 -1.04 -10.43 18.35
C ARG A 219 -1.67 -9.16 17.72
N PRO A 220 -2.36 -8.32 18.53
CA PRO A 220 -2.91 -7.05 18.08
C PRO A 220 -1.86 -6.10 17.48
N ILE A 221 -2.30 -5.27 16.52
CA ILE A 221 -1.44 -4.31 15.81
C ILE A 221 -0.78 -3.31 16.75
N SER A 222 -1.41 -2.97 17.87
CA SER A 222 -0.80 -2.12 18.93
C SER A 222 0.53 -2.67 19.44
N GLY A 223 0.70 -3.99 19.46
CA GLY A 223 1.91 -4.68 19.90
C GLY A 223 2.98 -4.84 18.81
N LEU A 224 2.76 -4.37 17.58
CA LEU A 224 3.71 -4.50 16.49
C LEU A 224 4.82 -3.45 16.57
N SER A 225 6.04 -3.83 16.13
CA SER A 225 7.12 -2.88 15.89
C SER A 225 6.75 -1.90 14.75
N ARG A 226 7.47 -0.78 14.65
CA ARG A 226 7.28 0.17 13.54
C ARG A 226 7.47 -0.50 12.18
N GLY A 227 8.53 -1.31 12.02
CA GLY A 227 8.78 -2.04 10.79
C GLY A 227 7.68 -3.04 10.45
N MET A 228 7.13 -3.76 11.43
CA MET A 228 6.00 -4.65 11.22
C MET A 228 4.74 -3.88 10.77
N ARG A 229 4.47 -2.73 11.37
CA ARG A 229 3.35 -1.87 10.94
C ARG A 229 3.54 -1.35 9.51
N GLN A 230 4.76 -0.97 9.16
CA GLN A 230 5.06 -0.52 7.79
C GLN A 230 4.83 -1.64 6.78
N ARG A 231 5.31 -2.86 7.07
CA ARG A 231 5.06 -4.04 6.23
C ARG A 231 3.57 -4.40 6.14
N LEU A 232 2.82 -4.26 7.22
CA LEU A 232 1.36 -4.43 7.21
C LEU A 232 0.67 -3.39 6.30
N GLY A 233 1.13 -2.14 6.31
CA GLY A 233 0.62 -1.11 5.42
C GLY A 233 0.91 -1.40 3.94
N ILE A 234 2.08 -1.97 3.62
CA ILE A 234 2.37 -2.45 2.26
C ILE A 234 1.45 -3.63 1.92
N ALA A 235 1.27 -4.60 2.82
CA ALA A 235 0.33 -5.71 2.62
C ALA A 235 -1.10 -5.22 2.33
N GLN A 236 -1.56 -4.18 3.05
CA GLN A 236 -2.82 -3.51 2.80
C GLN A 236 -2.87 -2.92 1.38
N ALA A 237 -1.83 -2.19 0.97
CA ALA A 237 -1.77 -1.59 -0.35
C ALA A 237 -1.81 -2.66 -1.47
N LEU A 238 -1.33 -3.87 -1.20
CA LEU A 238 -1.26 -4.97 -2.17
C LEU A 238 -2.48 -5.91 -2.17
N ILE A 239 -3.38 -5.82 -1.19
CA ILE A 239 -4.45 -6.81 -0.99
C ILE A 239 -5.36 -7.01 -2.21
N ALA A 240 -5.62 -5.95 -2.97
CA ALA A 240 -6.45 -5.96 -4.17
C ALA A 240 -5.66 -6.20 -5.47
N THR A 241 -4.38 -6.49 -5.40
CA THR A 241 -3.46 -6.61 -6.55
C THR A 241 -3.55 -5.40 -7.50
N PRO A 242 -3.27 -4.18 -7.01
CA PRO A 242 -3.37 -2.97 -7.82
C PRO A 242 -2.26 -2.92 -8.88
N GLY A 243 -2.55 -2.38 -10.06
CA GLY A 243 -1.53 -2.13 -11.09
C GLY A 243 -0.55 -1.01 -10.72
N ILE A 244 -0.93 -0.14 -9.78
CA ILE A 244 -0.13 0.98 -9.28
C ILE A 244 -0.01 0.87 -7.76
N VAL A 245 1.20 1.02 -7.23
CA VAL A 245 1.47 1.05 -5.78
C VAL A 245 2.18 2.35 -5.43
N ILE A 246 1.52 3.21 -4.67
CA ILE A 246 2.08 4.49 -4.21
C ILE A 246 2.43 4.38 -2.73
N LEU A 247 3.70 4.66 -2.38
CA LEU A 247 4.21 4.54 -1.01
C LEU A 247 4.84 5.86 -0.57
N ASP A 248 4.35 6.44 0.52
CA ASP A 248 4.91 7.68 1.08
C ASP A 248 5.90 7.34 2.20
N GLU A 249 7.19 7.61 1.98
CA GLU A 249 8.31 7.36 2.91
C GLU A 249 8.30 5.94 3.53
N PRO A 250 8.23 4.84 2.74
CA PRO A 250 8.00 3.49 3.23
C PRO A 250 9.08 2.95 4.18
N THR A 251 10.28 3.53 4.14
CA THR A 251 11.45 3.10 4.91
C THR A 251 11.82 4.07 6.03
N SER A 252 11.06 5.15 6.19
CA SER A 252 11.36 6.22 7.17
C SER A 252 11.41 5.70 8.60
N ALA A 253 12.49 6.08 9.32
CA ALA A 253 12.74 5.73 10.72
C ALA A 253 12.60 4.22 11.05
N LEU A 254 12.97 3.37 10.11
CA LEU A 254 13.16 1.93 10.32
C LEU A 254 14.63 1.63 10.68
N ASP A 255 14.83 0.59 11.49
CA ASP A 255 16.14 0.01 11.67
C ASP A 255 16.66 -0.65 10.37
N PRO A 256 17.97 -0.89 10.22
CA PRO A 256 18.54 -1.41 8.96
C PRO A 256 17.93 -2.73 8.48
N ILE A 257 17.52 -3.61 9.41
CA ILE A 257 16.94 -4.92 9.09
C ILE A 257 15.53 -4.73 8.54
N ALA A 258 14.66 -4.00 9.27
CA ALA A 258 13.30 -3.72 8.85
C ALA A 258 13.27 -2.93 7.53
N ARG A 259 14.21 -1.97 7.33
CA ARG A 259 14.37 -1.23 6.07
C ARG A 259 14.67 -2.17 4.91
N ARG A 260 15.60 -3.10 5.08
CA ARG A 260 15.94 -4.09 4.05
C ARG A 260 14.74 -4.96 3.69
N GLU A 261 14.00 -5.43 4.68
CA GLU A 261 12.80 -6.25 4.45
C GLU A 261 11.72 -5.51 3.65
N VAL A 262 11.52 -4.20 3.91
CA VAL A 262 10.60 -3.35 3.13
C VAL A 262 11.10 -3.18 1.70
N LEU A 263 12.39 -2.91 1.50
CA LEU A 263 12.98 -2.78 0.16
C LEU A 263 12.90 -4.08 -0.64
N ASP A 264 13.09 -5.24 0.01
CA ASP A 264 12.92 -6.55 -0.64
C ASP A 264 11.49 -6.74 -1.16
N VAL A 265 10.47 -6.33 -0.39
CA VAL A 265 9.07 -6.36 -0.84
C VAL A 265 8.87 -5.44 -2.05
N ILE A 266 9.35 -4.21 -2.00
CA ILE A 266 9.26 -3.25 -3.11
C ILE A 266 9.95 -3.82 -4.37
N ALA A 267 11.15 -4.35 -4.23
CA ALA A 267 11.90 -4.96 -5.34
C ALA A 267 11.17 -6.14 -5.98
N SER A 268 10.42 -6.92 -5.19
CA SER A 268 9.65 -8.07 -5.68
C SER A 268 8.48 -7.69 -6.59
N LEU A 269 8.06 -6.43 -6.59
CA LEU A 269 6.97 -5.90 -7.43
C LEU A 269 7.46 -5.43 -8.81
N ARG A 270 8.78 -5.37 -9.04
CA ARG A 270 9.35 -4.94 -10.32
C ARG A 270 8.81 -5.77 -11.49
N GLY A 271 8.36 -5.10 -12.56
CA GLY A 271 7.76 -5.73 -13.73
C GLY A 271 6.34 -6.26 -13.52
N ARG A 272 5.82 -6.24 -12.28
CA ARG A 272 4.49 -6.73 -11.90
C ARG A 272 3.50 -5.62 -11.62
N ALA A 273 3.96 -4.60 -10.92
CA ALA A 273 3.20 -3.37 -10.69
C ALA A 273 4.11 -2.16 -10.91
N THR A 274 3.51 -1.02 -11.22
CA THR A 274 4.20 0.27 -11.20
C THR A 274 4.29 0.73 -9.76
N VAL A 275 5.50 0.78 -9.20
CA VAL A 275 5.73 1.27 -7.84
C VAL A 275 6.27 2.69 -7.91
N PHE A 276 5.59 3.62 -7.24
CA PHE A 276 6.02 5.02 -7.10
C PHE A 276 6.15 5.35 -5.63
N PHE A 277 7.38 5.51 -5.14
CA PHE A 277 7.57 5.79 -3.73
C PHE A 277 8.40 7.03 -3.45
N SER A 278 7.96 7.81 -2.45
CA SER A 278 8.71 8.96 -1.97
C SER A 278 9.78 8.51 -0.97
N THR A 279 10.94 9.15 -1.03
CA THR A 279 11.99 8.97 -0.02
C THR A 279 12.92 10.18 0.00
N HIS A 280 13.63 10.36 1.11
CA HIS A 280 14.77 11.26 1.21
C HIS A 280 16.11 10.49 1.26
N ALA A 281 16.04 9.16 1.22
CA ALA A 281 17.18 8.26 1.36
C ALA A 281 17.63 7.75 -0.01
N MET A 282 18.75 8.26 -0.50
CA MET A 282 19.35 7.90 -1.80
C MET A 282 19.65 6.41 -1.89
N ALA A 283 20.19 5.82 -0.81
CA ALA A 283 20.51 4.41 -0.75
C ALA A 283 19.33 3.48 -1.02
N ASP A 284 18.08 3.90 -0.73
CA ASP A 284 16.89 3.10 -1.05
C ASP A 284 16.63 3.10 -2.54
N VAL A 285 16.81 4.25 -3.19
CA VAL A 285 16.63 4.39 -4.64
C VAL A 285 17.67 3.58 -5.39
N GLU A 286 18.95 3.67 -4.98
CA GLU A 286 20.04 2.87 -5.57
C GLU A 286 19.79 1.37 -5.41
N ALA A 287 19.21 0.95 -4.29
CA ALA A 287 19.00 -0.46 -4.00
C ALA A 287 17.89 -1.10 -4.83
N VAL A 288 16.80 -0.37 -5.15
CA VAL A 288 15.59 -1.00 -5.69
C VAL A 288 14.96 -0.28 -6.89
N CYS A 289 15.35 0.96 -7.23
CA CYS A 289 14.71 1.68 -8.32
C CYS A 289 15.34 1.40 -9.69
N ASP A 290 14.49 1.42 -10.70
CA ASP A 290 14.92 1.45 -12.12
C ASP A 290 15.17 2.89 -12.56
N ARG A 291 14.31 3.80 -12.11
CA ARG A 291 14.30 5.22 -12.44
C ARG A 291 13.99 6.05 -11.21
N ALA A 292 14.36 7.32 -11.26
CA ALA A 292 14.05 8.27 -10.21
C ALA A 292 13.81 9.68 -10.75
N ALA A 293 13.15 10.50 -9.94
CA ALA A 293 13.08 11.94 -10.13
C ALA A 293 13.55 12.67 -8.86
N PHE A 294 14.34 13.71 -9.02
CA PHE A 294 14.77 14.59 -7.96
C PHE A 294 13.81 15.77 -7.85
N LEU A 295 13.15 15.89 -6.69
CA LEU A 295 12.29 17.02 -6.36
C LEU A 295 13.05 17.98 -5.43
N GLY A 296 13.22 19.21 -5.86
CA GLY A 296 13.81 20.27 -5.04
C GLY A 296 13.01 21.56 -5.16
N ARG A 297 12.69 22.19 -4.02
CA ARG A 297 11.92 23.45 -3.97
C ARG A 297 10.63 23.41 -4.81
N GLY A 298 9.92 22.29 -4.79
CA GLY A 298 8.67 22.11 -5.52
C GLY A 298 8.79 21.89 -7.03
N ARG A 299 9.99 21.72 -7.58
CA ARG A 299 10.23 21.47 -9.01
C ARG A 299 11.01 20.17 -9.25
N ILE A 300 10.79 19.55 -10.41
CA ILE A 300 11.63 18.44 -10.85
C ILE A 300 12.99 19.01 -11.32
N LEU A 301 14.05 18.62 -10.64
CA LEU A 301 15.42 19.02 -10.97
C LEU A 301 16.03 18.09 -12.04
N ALA A 302 15.75 16.80 -11.93
CA ALA A 302 16.19 15.78 -12.85
C ALA A 302 15.29 14.56 -12.81
N THR A 303 15.21 13.83 -13.91
CA THR A 303 14.58 12.52 -14.01
C THR A 303 15.35 11.65 -14.98
N GLY A 304 15.42 10.35 -14.71
CA GLY A 304 16.14 9.39 -15.54
C GLY A 304 16.26 8.02 -14.89
N THR A 305 16.99 7.12 -15.49
CA THR A 305 17.45 5.90 -14.82
C THR A 305 18.41 6.26 -13.69
N VAL A 306 18.52 5.40 -12.69
CA VAL A 306 19.48 5.63 -11.59
C VAL A 306 20.90 5.78 -12.14
N ALA A 307 21.28 4.97 -13.13
CA ALA A 307 22.60 5.06 -13.77
C ALA A 307 22.83 6.41 -14.47
N GLU A 308 21.86 6.90 -15.27
CA GLU A 308 21.94 8.21 -15.94
C GLU A 308 22.05 9.36 -14.95
N LEU A 309 21.33 9.29 -13.82
CA LEU A 309 21.38 10.31 -12.78
C LEU A 309 22.75 10.33 -12.08
N VAL A 310 23.32 9.16 -11.80
CA VAL A 310 24.67 9.03 -11.23
C VAL A 310 25.72 9.53 -12.24
N GLU A 311 25.63 9.18 -13.52
CA GLU A 311 26.56 9.65 -14.55
C GLU A 311 26.48 11.18 -14.73
N ARG A 312 25.28 11.74 -14.75
CA ARG A 312 25.07 13.17 -15.02
C ARG A 312 25.47 14.07 -13.86
N PHE A 313 25.22 13.64 -12.61
CA PHE A 313 25.39 14.46 -11.41
C PHE A 313 26.42 13.90 -10.44
N GLY A 314 26.85 12.65 -10.63
CA GLY A 314 27.97 12.08 -9.89
C GLY A 314 29.28 12.77 -10.28
N ASP A 315 30.22 12.78 -9.37
CA ASP A 315 31.55 13.39 -9.62
C ASP A 315 32.26 12.65 -10.75
N ALA A 316 32.21 13.18 -11.98
CA ALA A 316 32.77 12.56 -13.21
C ALA A 316 34.30 12.34 -13.15
N GLY A 317 34.95 12.76 -12.07
CA GLY A 317 36.40 12.57 -11.84
C GLY A 317 36.71 11.53 -10.74
N ARG A 318 35.71 10.92 -10.10
CA ARG A 318 35.92 9.99 -8.97
C ARG A 318 36.03 8.55 -9.47
N VAL A 319 37.18 7.96 -9.35
CA VAL A 319 37.38 6.52 -9.57
C VAL A 319 37.23 5.79 -8.25
N THR A 320 36.30 4.84 -8.20
CA THR A 320 36.09 3.98 -7.03
C THR A 320 36.66 2.61 -7.29
N ALA A 321 37.59 2.19 -6.46
CA ALA A 321 38.10 0.83 -6.47
C ALA A 321 37.48 0.03 -5.30
N THR A 322 36.78 -1.06 -5.62
CA THR A 322 36.19 -1.94 -4.62
C THR A 322 37.10 -3.15 -4.41
N PHE A 323 37.56 -3.35 -3.20
CA PHE A 323 38.32 -4.56 -2.84
C PHE A 323 37.50 -5.44 -1.91
N ARG A 324 37.56 -6.74 -2.10
CA ARG A 324 37.09 -7.69 -1.13
C ARG A 324 38.29 -8.05 -0.22
N ALA A 325 38.30 -7.53 1.01
CA ALA A 325 39.32 -7.93 1.97
C ALA A 325 39.13 -9.40 2.37
N PRO A 326 40.21 -10.19 2.54
CA PRO A 326 40.12 -11.51 3.15
C PRO A 326 39.64 -11.37 4.61
N GLU A 327 38.69 -12.21 5.03
CA GLU A 327 37.85 -12.07 6.24
C GLU A 327 38.57 -12.04 7.61
N ARG A 328 39.91 -12.03 7.70
CA ARG A 328 40.65 -12.18 8.97
C ARG A 328 41.84 -11.25 9.20
N ASP A 329 42.08 -10.24 8.38
CA ASP A 329 43.31 -9.45 8.62
C ASP A 329 43.10 -7.95 8.35
N SER A 330 42.76 -7.21 9.41
CA SER A 330 42.62 -5.75 9.38
C SER A 330 43.91 -4.99 9.00
N GLY A 331 45.07 -5.56 9.28
CA GLY A 331 46.37 -5.01 8.91
C GLY A 331 46.64 -5.09 7.41
N ARG A 332 46.16 -6.15 6.76
CA ARG A 332 46.33 -6.35 5.31
C ARG A 332 45.42 -5.45 4.48
N THR A 333 44.24 -5.15 4.99
CA THR A 333 43.31 -4.20 4.37
C THR A 333 43.88 -2.78 4.37
N ALA A 334 44.49 -2.35 5.46
CA ALA A 334 45.16 -1.04 5.55
C ALA A 334 46.36 -0.95 4.59
N ASN A 335 47.12 -2.03 4.41
CA ASN A 335 48.24 -2.09 3.49
C ASN A 335 47.77 -2.03 2.01
N ILE A 336 46.71 -2.75 1.64
CA ILE A 336 46.14 -2.69 0.28
C ILE A 336 45.64 -1.28 -0.02
N ALA A 337 44.92 -0.65 0.94
CA ALA A 337 44.45 0.72 0.80
C ALA A 337 45.62 1.71 0.59
N ALA A 338 46.70 1.57 1.35
CA ALA A 338 47.89 2.41 1.21
C ALA A 338 48.62 2.18 -0.13
N GLU A 339 48.68 0.95 -0.61
CA GLU A 339 49.33 0.57 -1.89
C GLU A 339 48.54 1.09 -3.09
N VAL A 340 47.21 0.98 -3.06
CA VAL A 340 46.30 1.56 -4.07
C VAL A 340 46.39 3.09 -4.07
N THR A 341 46.36 3.72 -2.89
CA THR A 341 46.49 5.17 -2.78
C THR A 341 47.80 5.65 -3.39
N ARG A 342 48.91 4.93 -3.15
CA ARG A 342 50.23 5.26 -3.72
C ARG A 342 50.21 5.10 -5.23
N ALA A 343 49.69 4.00 -5.76
CA ALA A 343 49.63 3.73 -7.20
C ALA A 343 48.78 4.79 -7.95
N LEU A 344 47.65 5.23 -7.34
CA LEU A 344 46.83 6.30 -7.87
C LEU A 344 47.55 7.66 -7.84
N ALA A 345 48.29 7.96 -6.77
CA ALA A 345 49.08 9.17 -6.66
C ALA A 345 50.21 9.20 -7.73
N ASP A 346 50.88 8.07 -7.92
CA ASP A 346 51.91 7.92 -8.96
C ASP A 346 51.33 8.06 -10.38
N ALA A 347 50.07 7.72 -10.58
CA ALA A 347 49.32 7.93 -11.82
C ALA A 347 48.79 9.39 -11.98
N GLY A 348 49.13 10.29 -11.06
CA GLY A 348 48.79 11.72 -11.15
C GLY A 348 47.41 12.07 -10.56
N CYS A 349 46.72 11.15 -9.85
CA CYS A 349 45.49 11.44 -9.15
C CYS A 349 45.76 12.35 -7.95
N ARG A 350 44.89 13.35 -7.74
CA ARG A 350 44.93 14.26 -6.57
C ARG A 350 43.71 13.98 -5.70
N ASP A 351 43.82 14.31 -4.41
CA ASP A 351 42.72 14.16 -3.44
C ASP A 351 42.11 12.76 -3.36
N ILE A 352 42.98 11.75 -3.24
CA ILE A 352 42.60 10.34 -3.20
C ILE A 352 41.91 10.06 -1.86
N ALA A 353 40.58 9.84 -1.92
CA ALA A 353 39.78 9.33 -0.79
C ALA A 353 39.28 7.93 -1.16
N LEU A 354 39.52 6.96 -0.29
CA LEU A 354 38.91 5.64 -0.39
C LEU A 354 37.51 5.71 0.19
N ALA A 355 36.53 5.99 -0.63
CA ALA A 355 35.12 6.01 -0.29
C ALA A 355 34.33 5.03 -1.18
N PRO A 356 33.19 4.53 -0.75
CA PRO A 356 32.26 3.84 -1.66
C PRO A 356 31.91 4.78 -2.82
N GLY A 357 31.79 4.24 -4.04
CA GLY A 357 31.69 4.99 -5.29
C GLY A 357 30.60 6.04 -5.35
N GLY A 358 30.63 6.90 -6.36
CA GLY A 358 29.71 8.01 -6.54
C GLY A 358 28.27 7.58 -6.28
N SER A 359 27.65 8.20 -5.25
CA SER A 359 26.33 7.85 -4.77
C SER A 359 25.29 8.80 -5.37
N LEU A 360 24.01 8.40 -5.33
CA LEU A 360 22.92 9.32 -5.64
C LEU A 360 22.90 10.53 -4.70
N ASP A 361 23.47 10.44 -3.49
CA ASP A 361 23.66 11.57 -2.59
C ASP A 361 24.53 12.66 -3.20
N ASP A 362 25.65 12.28 -3.83
CA ASP A 362 26.55 13.20 -4.52
C ASP A 362 25.87 13.83 -5.75
N ALA A 363 25.15 13.00 -6.54
CA ALA A 363 24.39 13.45 -7.70
C ALA A 363 23.30 14.46 -7.30
N PHE A 364 22.55 14.17 -6.23
CA PHE A 364 21.51 15.06 -5.74
C PHE A 364 22.06 16.37 -5.14
N ALA A 365 23.15 16.28 -4.39
CA ALA A 365 23.84 17.46 -3.86
C ALA A 365 24.33 18.38 -5.00
N THR A 366 24.81 17.81 -6.10
CA THR A 366 25.24 18.55 -7.29
C THR A 366 24.06 19.21 -7.99
N ALA A 367 22.96 18.47 -8.23
CA ALA A 367 21.74 19.01 -8.83
C ALA A 367 21.12 20.17 -8.01
N LEU A 368 21.20 20.11 -6.68
CA LEU A 368 20.76 21.20 -5.81
C LEU A 368 21.65 22.45 -5.88
N LYS A 369 22.95 22.29 -6.14
CA LYS A 369 23.90 23.41 -6.29
C LYS A 369 23.74 24.14 -7.62
N GLU A 370 23.50 23.42 -8.71
CA GLU A 370 23.29 23.99 -10.05
C GLU A 370 21.99 24.81 -10.16
N THR A 371 21.07 24.64 -9.22
CA THR A 371 19.77 25.33 -9.19
C THR A 371 19.79 26.61 -8.31
N ARG A 372 20.95 27.01 -7.79
CA ARG A 372 21.13 28.28 -7.06
C ARG A 372 21.48 29.43 -7.97
#